data_a1fb417228120ba7e6e283e84aefb399
#
_entry.id   a1fb417228120ba7e6e283e84aefb399
#
_cell.length_a   1.000
_cell.length_b   1.000
_cell.length_c   1.000
_cell.angle_alpha   90.00
_cell.angle_beta   90.00
_cell.angle_gamma   90.00
#
_symmetry.space_group_name_H-M   'P 1'
#
loop_
_entity.id
_entity.type
_entity.pdbx_description
1 polymer ?
#
loop_
_entity_poly.entity_id
_entity_poly.type
_entity_poly.pdbx_seq_one_letter_code
_entity_poly.pdbx_strand_id
1 'polypeptide(L)'
;MNRRNFLTSTASLGVALVASPLVARAATKEVLIAEPVHGTGYLPLYIAMAKGFFEGISVQIVTIETGGGHTNAVLSGQAFAFIGGPEHNAFAKAKGAELRAVVNCVDRGNNYFSAAKGFEPTNKDWPSYFKGKTIAIGPYGGTPNSIMRYLLKQWGLDAKRDVTLVETASSATIAVVRNKQAQIGEANEPYVTQGVRQGIWGEPFLNIPQELGPYAYSTFNVRLETIQKEPELVRGFVRGMVKGLKFLYGNKDESAEIAKKQFPTMPIEDLKATLDRSFADQLWSKDGMISREAWKTASAVVRGADILKTDVGYDEIIDMSFVESIRASQ
;
A
#
# COMPACT_ATOMS: atom_id res chain seq x y z
N MET A 1 -7.98 42.55 87.86
CA MET A 1 -8.57 43.81 87.32
C MET A 1 -7.78 44.22 86.10
N ASN A 2 -8.45 44.68 85.07
CA ASN A 2 -8.07 45.29 83.80
C ASN A 2 -7.59 44.39 82.67
N ARG A 3 -8.56 44.19 81.79
CA ARG A 3 -8.43 43.68 80.46
C ARG A 3 -7.83 44.76 79.54
N ARG A 4 -6.85 44.42 78.73
CA ARG A 4 -6.46 45.25 77.61
C ARG A 4 -6.62 44.45 76.32
N ASN A 5 -7.41 44.98 75.45
CA ASN A 5 -7.72 44.49 74.10
C ASN A 5 -6.45 44.54 73.23
N PHE A 6 -6.16 43.44 72.54
CA PHE A 6 -5.23 43.43 71.42
C PHE A 6 -6.02 43.18 70.12
N LEU A 7 -6.12 44.21 69.31
CA LEU A 7 -6.62 44.16 67.96
C LEU A 7 -5.53 43.58 67.06
N THR A 8 -5.73 42.40 66.51
CA THR A 8 -4.89 41.83 65.47
C THR A 8 -5.54 42.07 64.11
N SER A 9 -4.95 42.93 63.30
CA SER A 9 -5.32 43.14 61.89
C SER A 9 -4.84 41.97 61.08
N THR A 10 -5.74 41.17 60.52
CA THR A 10 -5.47 40.14 59.55
C THR A 10 -5.42 40.77 58.17
N ALA A 11 -4.24 40.89 57.58
CA ALA A 11 -4.07 41.22 56.17
C ALA A 11 -4.35 40.00 55.32
N SER A 12 -5.44 40.02 54.56
CA SER A 12 -5.79 38.99 53.59
C SER A 12 -4.94 39.19 52.33
N LEU A 13 -3.90 38.33 52.13
CA LEU A 13 -3.26 38.21 50.85
C LEU A 13 -4.18 37.43 49.89
N GLY A 14 -4.77 38.14 48.91
CA GLY A 14 -5.46 37.55 47.79
C GLY A 14 -4.45 36.91 46.83
N VAL A 15 -4.35 35.59 46.87
CA VAL A 15 -3.64 34.83 45.82
C VAL A 15 -4.53 34.78 44.58
N ALA A 16 -4.20 35.60 43.56
CA ALA A 16 -4.84 35.47 42.24
C ALA A 16 -4.30 34.18 41.59
N LEU A 17 -5.11 33.13 41.58
CA LEU A 17 -4.88 31.95 40.77
C LEU A 17 -5.03 32.34 39.29
N VAL A 18 -3.92 32.53 38.60
CA VAL A 18 -3.88 32.63 37.17
C VAL A 18 -4.18 31.22 36.63
N ALA A 19 -5.44 30.95 36.28
CA ALA A 19 -5.84 29.75 35.57
C ALA A 19 -5.23 29.83 34.16
N SER A 20 -4.04 29.23 33.95
CA SER A 20 -3.54 28.97 32.60
C SER A 20 -4.56 28.05 31.91
N PRO A 21 -5.01 28.37 30.69
CA PRO A 21 -5.88 27.47 29.95
C PRO A 21 -5.10 26.17 29.69
N LEU A 22 -5.52 25.08 30.33
CA LEU A 22 -5.13 23.74 29.93
C LEU A 22 -5.62 23.56 28.49
N VAL A 23 -4.74 23.74 27.53
CA VAL A 23 -4.98 23.31 26.15
C VAL A 23 -5.07 21.79 26.24
N ALA A 24 -6.30 21.28 26.30
CA ALA A 24 -6.56 19.84 26.21
C ALA A 24 -5.98 19.37 24.87
N ARG A 25 -4.81 18.74 24.92
CA ARG A 25 -4.23 18.07 23.76
C ARG A 25 -5.21 16.98 23.41
N ALA A 26 -5.85 17.10 22.22
CA ALA A 26 -6.76 16.07 21.74
C ALA A 26 -6.06 14.71 21.81
N ALA A 27 -6.74 13.71 22.37
CA ALA A 27 -6.18 12.37 22.48
C ALA A 27 -5.81 11.85 21.10
N THR A 28 -4.58 11.35 20.97
CA THR A 28 -4.10 10.77 19.72
C THR A 28 -4.94 9.53 19.40
N LYS A 29 -5.57 9.48 18.23
CA LYS A 29 -6.35 8.33 17.76
C LYS A 29 -5.40 7.27 17.21
N GLU A 30 -5.45 6.06 17.75
CA GLU A 30 -4.69 4.93 17.21
C GLU A 30 -5.44 4.28 16.05
N VAL A 31 -4.73 3.98 14.95
CA VAL A 31 -5.26 3.27 13.80
C VAL A 31 -4.30 2.17 13.35
N LEU A 32 -4.85 1.02 12.97
CA LEU A 32 -4.10 -0.10 12.41
C LEU A 32 -4.33 -0.15 10.90
N ILE A 33 -3.24 -0.21 10.14
CA ILE A 33 -3.24 -0.40 8.69
C ILE A 33 -2.80 -1.83 8.39
N ALA A 34 -3.61 -2.57 7.64
CA ALA A 34 -3.27 -3.89 7.17
C ALA A 34 -2.62 -3.81 5.78
N GLU A 35 -1.38 -4.27 5.65
CA GLU A 35 -0.68 -4.37 4.36
C GLU A 35 -0.52 -5.83 3.93
N PRO A 36 -0.64 -6.17 2.61
CA PRO A 36 -0.48 -7.54 2.12
C PRO A 36 0.97 -7.98 2.00
N VAL A 37 1.91 -7.04 2.01
CA VAL A 37 3.35 -7.25 1.90
C VAL A 37 4.07 -6.04 2.48
N HIS A 38 5.21 -6.26 3.13
CA HIS A 38 6.09 -5.14 3.51
C HIS A 38 6.99 -4.80 2.32
N GLY A 39 6.74 -3.66 1.66
CA GLY A 39 7.41 -3.31 0.40
C GLY A 39 7.58 -1.80 0.20
N THR A 40 8.55 -1.42 -0.65
CA THR A 40 8.82 -0.01 -0.93
C THR A 40 7.73 0.68 -1.75
N GLY A 41 6.81 -0.08 -2.36
CA GLY A 41 5.59 0.49 -2.93
C GLY A 41 4.79 1.32 -1.91
N TYR A 42 4.88 0.99 -0.62
CA TYR A 42 4.18 1.70 0.46
C TYR A 42 5.04 2.76 1.15
N LEU A 43 6.18 3.10 0.57
CA LEU A 43 7.09 4.11 1.11
C LEU A 43 6.41 5.45 1.44
N PRO A 44 5.42 5.97 0.69
CA PRO A 44 4.69 7.18 1.08
C PRO A 44 4.02 7.09 2.47
N LEU A 45 3.48 5.91 2.85
CA LEU A 45 2.95 5.65 4.18
C LEU A 45 4.05 5.70 5.24
N TYR A 46 5.17 5.00 4.99
CA TYR A 46 6.29 4.96 5.93
C TYR A 46 6.93 6.34 6.12
N ILE A 47 6.99 7.16 5.06
CA ILE A 47 7.42 8.55 5.12
C ILE A 47 6.44 9.37 5.97
N ALA A 48 5.14 9.24 5.73
CA ALA A 48 4.14 9.99 6.49
C ALA A 48 4.19 9.67 7.99
N MET A 49 4.44 8.41 8.35
CA MET A 49 4.67 7.98 9.74
C MET A 49 5.97 8.58 10.30
N ALA A 50 7.10 8.43 9.58
CA ALA A 50 8.41 8.89 10.04
C ALA A 50 8.51 10.41 10.19
N LYS A 51 7.77 11.16 9.35
CA LYS A 51 7.73 12.63 9.36
C LYS A 51 6.62 13.21 10.24
N GLY A 52 5.80 12.37 10.89
CA GLY A 52 4.70 12.82 11.74
C GLY A 52 3.59 13.56 10.98
N PHE A 53 3.34 13.21 9.71
CA PHE A 53 2.32 13.87 8.89
C PHE A 53 0.88 13.48 9.24
N PHE A 54 0.71 12.45 10.08
CA PHE A 54 -0.59 12.05 10.63
C PHE A 54 -0.87 12.80 11.93
N GLU A 55 -1.20 14.08 11.83
CA GLU A 55 -1.48 14.95 12.98
C GLU A 55 -2.64 14.42 13.81
N GLY A 56 -2.39 14.10 15.10
CA GLY A 56 -3.39 13.56 16.00
C GLY A 56 -3.77 12.08 15.77
N ILE A 57 -3.05 11.40 14.85
CA ILE A 57 -3.27 9.98 14.55
C ILE A 57 -1.96 9.20 14.75
N SER A 58 -2.01 8.12 15.51
CA SER A 58 -0.93 7.15 15.66
C SER A 58 -1.19 5.98 14.73
N VAL A 59 -0.34 5.79 13.73
CA VAL A 59 -0.49 4.73 12.73
C VAL A 59 0.38 3.54 13.10
N GLN A 60 -0.22 2.36 13.19
CA GLN A 60 0.45 1.08 13.30
C GLN A 60 0.22 0.26 12.03
N ILE A 61 1.12 -0.67 11.73
CA ILE A 61 1.04 -1.52 10.54
C ILE A 61 1.06 -2.98 10.98
N VAL A 62 0.26 -3.79 10.30
CA VAL A 62 0.32 -5.25 10.36
C VAL A 62 0.41 -5.81 8.95
N THR A 63 1.39 -6.66 8.70
CA THR A 63 1.56 -7.37 7.42
C THR A 63 0.79 -8.69 7.45
N ILE A 64 -0.09 -8.91 6.48
CA ILE A 64 -0.93 -10.11 6.35
C ILE A 64 -0.78 -10.66 4.93
N GLU A 65 0.19 -11.51 4.72
CA GLU A 65 0.62 -12.05 3.41
C GLU A 65 -0.29 -13.19 2.87
N THR A 66 -1.61 -13.04 3.02
CA THR A 66 -2.60 -13.97 2.50
C THR A 66 -3.53 -13.27 1.50
N GLY A 67 -4.06 -13.98 0.50
CA GLY A 67 -4.78 -13.41 -0.63
C GLY A 67 -6.00 -12.51 -0.34
N GLY A 68 -6.44 -12.41 0.91
CA GLY A 68 -7.55 -11.54 1.32
C GLY A 68 -7.52 -11.16 2.80
N GLY A 69 -6.44 -11.52 3.52
CA GLY A 69 -6.35 -11.31 4.97
C GLY A 69 -6.40 -9.83 5.36
N HIS A 70 -5.71 -8.97 4.62
CA HIS A 70 -5.70 -7.52 4.83
C HIS A 70 -7.11 -6.90 4.68
N THR A 71 -7.88 -7.34 3.68
CA THR A 71 -9.28 -6.93 3.47
C THR A 71 -10.18 -7.42 4.62
N ASN A 72 -10.00 -8.67 5.04
CA ASN A 72 -10.78 -9.25 6.13
C ASN A 72 -10.53 -8.53 7.47
N ALA A 73 -9.31 -8.06 7.73
CA ALA A 73 -8.99 -7.28 8.92
C ALA A 73 -9.80 -5.97 8.99
N VAL A 74 -10.06 -5.32 7.84
CA VAL A 74 -10.91 -4.12 7.77
C VAL A 74 -12.39 -4.47 7.89
N LEU A 75 -12.84 -5.52 7.20
CA LEU A 75 -14.24 -5.96 7.25
C LEU A 75 -14.66 -6.37 8.66
N SER A 76 -13.76 -7.02 9.42
CA SER A 76 -14.01 -7.42 10.82
C SER A 76 -13.90 -6.27 11.83
N GLY A 77 -13.40 -5.09 11.40
CA GLY A 77 -13.16 -3.94 12.27
C GLY A 77 -11.85 -4.01 13.06
N GLN A 78 -10.99 -5.00 12.82
CA GLN A 78 -9.69 -5.10 13.45
C GLN A 78 -8.71 -4.04 12.93
N ALA A 79 -8.81 -3.67 11.65
CA ALA A 79 -8.02 -2.60 11.06
C ALA A 79 -8.90 -1.42 10.62
N PHE A 80 -8.34 -0.22 10.68
CA PHE A 80 -8.96 1.01 10.17
C PHE A 80 -9.01 1.00 8.64
N ALA A 81 -7.89 0.67 8.02
CA ALA A 81 -7.77 0.59 6.58
C ALA A 81 -6.87 -0.59 6.17
N PHE A 82 -7.06 -1.08 4.95
CA PHE A 82 -6.05 -1.88 4.29
C PHE A 82 -5.43 -1.12 3.12
N ILE A 83 -4.17 -1.43 2.80
CA ILE A 83 -3.54 -1.00 1.56
C ILE A 83 -3.57 -2.16 0.55
N GLY A 84 -4.10 -1.90 -0.65
CA GLY A 84 -4.30 -2.89 -1.71
C GLY A 84 -5.18 -2.31 -2.80
N GLY A 85 -5.37 -3.05 -3.88
CA GLY A 85 -6.16 -2.60 -5.01
C GLY A 85 -7.65 -2.46 -4.69
N PRO A 86 -8.35 -1.49 -5.30
CA PRO A 86 -9.80 -1.30 -5.10
C PRO A 86 -10.65 -2.46 -5.65
N GLU A 87 -10.08 -3.40 -6.41
CA GLU A 87 -10.75 -4.65 -6.77
C GLU A 87 -11.15 -5.48 -5.56
N HIS A 88 -10.44 -5.36 -4.43
CA HIS A 88 -10.83 -5.99 -3.17
C HIS A 88 -12.15 -5.39 -2.63
N ASN A 89 -12.39 -4.09 -2.85
CA ASN A 89 -13.68 -3.46 -2.54
C ASN A 89 -14.79 -4.02 -3.44
N ALA A 90 -14.49 -4.26 -4.73
CA ALA A 90 -15.43 -4.88 -5.65
C ALA A 90 -15.75 -6.33 -5.24
N PHE A 91 -14.76 -7.12 -4.80
CA PHE A 91 -14.98 -8.45 -4.25
C PHE A 91 -15.83 -8.42 -2.98
N ALA A 92 -15.59 -7.46 -2.10
CA ALA A 92 -16.37 -7.27 -0.87
C ALA A 92 -17.81 -6.86 -1.20
N LYS A 93 -18.00 -5.92 -2.14
CA LYS A 93 -19.32 -5.46 -2.58
C LYS A 93 -20.14 -6.58 -3.20
N ALA A 94 -19.54 -7.44 -4.01
CA ALA A 94 -20.20 -8.63 -4.57
C ALA A 94 -20.72 -9.61 -3.49
N LYS A 95 -20.24 -9.46 -2.24
CA LYS A 95 -20.66 -10.23 -1.06
C LYS A 95 -21.49 -9.39 -0.06
N GLY A 96 -21.91 -8.18 -0.46
CA GLY A 96 -22.75 -7.30 0.36
C GLY A 96 -22.03 -6.41 1.37
N ALA A 97 -20.70 -6.31 1.31
CA ALA A 97 -19.94 -5.42 2.17
C ALA A 97 -19.56 -4.11 1.45
N GLU A 98 -19.50 -2.99 2.20
CA GLU A 98 -19.27 -1.67 1.65
C GLU A 98 -17.93 -1.10 2.10
N LEU A 99 -16.98 -1.05 1.16
CA LEU A 99 -15.66 -0.45 1.31
C LEU A 99 -15.46 0.67 0.30
N ARG A 100 -14.62 1.64 0.62
CA ARG A 100 -14.24 2.75 -0.27
C ARG A 100 -12.74 2.96 -0.27
N ALA A 101 -12.16 3.09 -1.45
CA ALA A 101 -10.81 3.58 -1.64
C ALA A 101 -10.81 5.10 -1.52
N VAL A 102 -10.02 5.65 -0.59
CA VAL A 102 -10.05 7.07 -0.24
C VAL A 102 -8.80 7.85 -0.62
N VAL A 103 -7.70 7.16 -0.92
CA VAL A 103 -6.46 7.76 -1.43
C VAL A 103 -5.62 6.70 -2.15
N ASN A 104 -4.99 7.11 -3.25
CA ASN A 104 -4.07 6.28 -4.02
C ASN A 104 -2.65 6.35 -3.43
N CYS A 105 -1.95 5.23 -3.46
CA CYS A 105 -0.53 5.15 -3.11
C CYS A 105 0.29 4.70 -4.32
N VAL A 106 -0.12 3.61 -4.97
CA VAL A 106 0.60 2.97 -6.08
C VAL A 106 -0.27 2.97 -7.33
N ASP A 107 0.17 3.73 -8.34
CA ASP A 107 -0.61 4.05 -9.54
C ASP A 107 -0.20 3.22 -10.78
N ARG A 108 0.63 2.21 -10.57
CA ARG A 108 1.08 1.23 -11.57
C ARG A 108 1.09 -0.16 -10.98
N GLY A 109 1.03 -1.18 -11.83
CA GLY A 109 1.11 -2.57 -11.38
C GLY A 109 2.50 -2.90 -10.81
N ASN A 110 2.68 -2.82 -9.49
CA ASN A 110 3.97 -3.03 -8.81
C ASN A 110 4.38 -4.51 -8.81
N ASN A 111 4.52 -5.06 -10.01
CA ASN A 111 4.89 -6.45 -10.24
C ASN A 111 5.96 -6.54 -11.31
N TYR A 112 6.93 -7.40 -11.08
CA TYR A 112 8.03 -7.65 -12.00
C TYR A 112 8.27 -9.15 -12.10
N PHE A 113 8.49 -9.65 -13.32
CA PHE A 113 8.82 -11.04 -13.56
C PHE A 113 10.26 -11.15 -13.99
N SER A 114 11.03 -11.91 -13.22
CA SER A 114 12.44 -12.20 -13.49
C SER A 114 12.66 -13.68 -13.68
N ALA A 115 13.55 -14.06 -14.59
CA ALA A 115 13.90 -15.44 -14.84
C ALA A 115 15.11 -15.85 -14.00
N ALA A 116 15.08 -17.06 -13.45
CA ALA A 116 16.27 -17.70 -12.90
C ALA A 116 17.35 -17.79 -14.01
N LYS A 117 18.62 -17.71 -13.60
CA LYS A 117 19.74 -17.79 -14.55
C LYS A 117 19.67 -19.03 -15.44
N GLY A 118 19.78 -18.83 -16.76
CA GLY A 118 19.70 -19.87 -17.77
C GLY A 118 18.25 -20.15 -18.24
N PHE A 119 17.28 -19.39 -17.75
CA PHE A 119 15.87 -19.48 -18.17
C PHE A 119 15.38 -18.15 -18.77
N GLU A 120 16.27 -17.20 -19.05
CA GLU A 120 15.91 -15.89 -19.60
C GLU A 120 15.22 -16.05 -20.97
N PRO A 121 14.17 -15.26 -21.26
CA PRO A 121 13.55 -15.27 -22.58
C PRO A 121 14.50 -14.72 -23.63
N THR A 122 14.55 -15.36 -24.82
CA THR A 122 15.34 -14.90 -25.96
C THR A 122 14.59 -13.91 -26.86
N ASN A 123 13.29 -13.84 -26.70
CA ASN A 123 12.39 -12.95 -27.41
C ASN A 123 11.11 -12.70 -26.58
N LYS A 124 10.18 -11.92 -27.12
CA LYS A 124 8.88 -11.60 -26.45
C LYS A 124 7.72 -12.52 -26.89
N ASP A 125 8.03 -13.74 -27.35
CA ASP A 125 6.98 -14.76 -27.58
C ASP A 125 6.54 -15.35 -26.23
N TRP A 126 5.74 -14.57 -25.51
CA TRP A 126 5.30 -14.93 -24.17
C TRP A 126 4.52 -16.26 -24.11
N PRO A 127 3.58 -16.56 -25.04
CA PRO A 127 2.90 -17.87 -25.07
C PRO A 127 3.89 -19.04 -25.06
N SER A 128 4.85 -19.05 -25.97
CA SER A 128 5.86 -20.11 -26.04
C SER A 128 6.77 -20.12 -24.83
N TYR A 129 7.17 -18.93 -24.35
CA TYR A 129 8.10 -18.82 -23.22
C TYR A 129 7.48 -19.34 -21.92
N PHE A 130 6.24 -18.96 -21.59
CA PHE A 130 5.60 -19.33 -20.34
C PHE A 130 5.10 -20.78 -20.31
N LYS A 131 4.79 -21.36 -21.47
CA LYS A 131 4.27 -22.74 -21.53
C LYS A 131 5.20 -23.75 -20.88
N GLY A 132 4.67 -24.54 -19.95
CA GLY A 132 5.40 -25.54 -19.19
C GLY A 132 6.31 -24.98 -18.06
N LYS A 133 6.32 -23.67 -17.82
CA LYS A 133 7.13 -23.09 -16.76
C LYS A 133 6.43 -23.16 -15.41
N THR A 134 7.26 -23.22 -14.36
CA THR A 134 6.85 -22.99 -12.97
C THR A 134 7.16 -21.55 -12.58
N ILE A 135 6.17 -20.87 -12.05
CA ILE A 135 6.22 -19.44 -11.70
C ILE A 135 5.95 -19.34 -10.19
N ALA A 136 6.90 -18.81 -9.43
CA ALA A 136 6.68 -18.40 -8.04
C ALA A 136 5.96 -17.05 -8.04
N ILE A 137 4.81 -16.97 -7.39
CA ILE A 137 3.89 -15.83 -7.48
C ILE A 137 3.12 -15.62 -6.18
N GLY A 138 2.63 -14.41 -5.97
CA GLY A 138 1.77 -14.07 -4.84
C GLY A 138 0.51 -14.94 -4.75
N PRO A 139 -0.14 -15.02 -3.56
CA PRO A 139 -1.26 -15.90 -3.30
C PRO A 139 -2.48 -15.62 -4.20
N TYR A 140 -3.27 -16.64 -4.46
CA TYR A 140 -4.58 -16.49 -5.14
C TYR A 140 -5.47 -15.48 -4.42
N GLY A 141 -6.14 -14.64 -5.19
CA GLY A 141 -6.96 -13.54 -4.67
C GLY A 141 -6.18 -12.24 -4.42
N GLY A 142 -4.83 -12.27 -4.50
CA GLY A 142 -4.00 -11.07 -4.54
C GLY A 142 -3.88 -10.51 -5.95
N THR A 143 -3.59 -9.21 -6.06
CA THR A 143 -3.46 -8.50 -7.33
C THR A 143 -2.38 -9.09 -8.25
N PRO A 144 -1.17 -9.49 -7.77
CA PRO A 144 -0.15 -10.13 -8.60
C PRO A 144 -0.63 -11.38 -9.31
N ASN A 145 -1.31 -12.26 -8.57
CA ASN A 145 -1.86 -13.51 -9.10
C ASN A 145 -2.94 -13.24 -10.15
N SER A 146 -3.79 -12.25 -9.90
CA SER A 146 -4.84 -11.81 -10.84
C SER A 146 -4.24 -11.30 -12.15
N ILE A 147 -3.17 -10.49 -12.09
CA ILE A 147 -2.46 -9.98 -13.25
C ILE A 147 -1.88 -11.13 -14.08
N MET A 148 -1.18 -12.08 -13.44
CA MET A 148 -0.60 -13.21 -14.18
C MET A 148 -1.66 -14.06 -14.87
N ARG A 149 -2.78 -14.37 -14.19
CA ARG A 149 -3.89 -15.11 -14.79
C ARG A 149 -4.52 -14.38 -15.97
N TYR A 150 -4.67 -13.05 -15.84
CA TYR A 150 -5.12 -12.20 -16.93
C TYR A 150 -4.18 -12.27 -18.13
N LEU A 151 -2.88 -12.11 -17.93
CA LEU A 151 -1.88 -12.13 -19.00
C LEU A 151 -1.80 -13.50 -19.65
N LEU A 152 -1.77 -14.59 -18.88
CA LEU A 152 -1.81 -15.95 -19.43
C LEU A 152 -3.01 -16.14 -20.36
N LYS A 153 -4.20 -15.69 -19.93
CA LYS A 153 -5.41 -15.79 -20.74
C LYS A 153 -5.33 -14.93 -22.01
N GLN A 154 -4.76 -13.72 -21.93
CA GLN A 154 -4.53 -12.88 -23.11
C GLN A 154 -3.57 -13.56 -24.13
N TRP A 155 -2.63 -14.34 -23.64
CA TRP A 155 -1.68 -15.10 -24.46
C TRP A 155 -2.22 -16.48 -24.91
N GLY A 156 -3.49 -16.77 -24.60
CA GLY A 156 -4.11 -18.05 -24.97
C GLY A 156 -3.67 -19.24 -24.12
N LEU A 157 -3.07 -18.98 -22.94
CA LEU A 157 -2.65 -20.01 -22.01
C LEU A 157 -3.64 -20.17 -20.86
N ASP A 158 -3.80 -21.42 -20.42
CA ASP A 158 -4.60 -21.79 -19.25
C ASP A 158 -3.70 -21.89 -18.00
N ALA A 159 -3.99 -21.07 -17.00
CA ALA A 159 -3.21 -21.02 -15.77
C ALA A 159 -3.18 -22.31 -14.94
N LYS A 160 -4.07 -23.29 -15.26
CA LYS A 160 -4.13 -24.59 -14.57
C LYS A 160 -3.45 -25.73 -15.35
N ARG A 161 -3.28 -25.57 -16.67
CA ARG A 161 -2.80 -26.62 -17.55
C ARG A 161 -1.47 -26.32 -18.20
N ASP A 162 -1.25 -25.04 -18.56
CA ASP A 162 -0.11 -24.65 -19.39
C ASP A 162 1.07 -24.13 -18.58
N VAL A 163 0.86 -23.80 -17.30
CA VAL A 163 1.92 -23.38 -16.35
C VAL A 163 1.69 -24.00 -14.98
N THR A 164 2.71 -23.95 -14.12
CA THR A 164 2.57 -24.27 -12.69
C THR A 164 2.75 -23.00 -11.87
N LEU A 165 1.73 -22.60 -11.12
CA LEU A 165 1.82 -21.46 -10.20
C LEU A 165 2.13 -21.96 -8.79
N VAL A 166 3.32 -21.60 -8.28
CA VAL A 166 3.74 -21.85 -6.90
C VAL A 166 3.43 -20.60 -6.10
N GLU A 167 2.32 -20.66 -5.37
CA GLU A 167 1.85 -19.53 -4.56
C GLU A 167 2.69 -19.36 -3.30
N THR A 168 3.26 -18.18 -3.10
CA THR A 168 4.11 -17.84 -1.97
C THR A 168 4.00 -16.36 -1.61
N ALA A 169 4.43 -15.99 -0.41
CA ALA A 169 4.62 -14.58 -0.07
C ALA A 169 5.69 -13.96 -0.97
N SER A 170 5.54 -12.68 -1.34
CA SER A 170 6.52 -11.97 -2.19
C SER A 170 7.92 -11.98 -1.58
N SER A 171 8.02 -11.89 -0.24
CA SER A 171 9.28 -11.98 0.50
C SER A 171 9.98 -13.35 0.36
N ALA A 172 9.24 -14.42 0.08
CA ALA A 172 9.76 -15.79 -0.04
C ALA A 172 10.07 -16.19 -1.49
N THR A 173 9.65 -15.42 -2.50
CA THR A 173 9.85 -15.75 -3.92
C THR A 173 11.31 -15.99 -4.28
N ILE A 174 12.25 -15.18 -3.72
CA ILE A 174 13.68 -15.34 -3.91
C ILE A 174 14.15 -16.75 -3.48
N ALA A 175 13.66 -17.23 -2.34
CA ALA A 175 14.03 -18.55 -1.83
C ALA A 175 13.49 -19.69 -2.71
N VAL A 176 12.26 -19.55 -3.22
CA VAL A 176 11.65 -20.54 -4.13
C VAL A 176 12.47 -20.67 -5.42
N VAL A 177 12.86 -19.54 -6.03
CA VAL A 177 13.68 -19.55 -7.25
C VAL A 177 15.11 -20.03 -6.98
N ARG A 178 15.73 -19.59 -5.89
CA ARG A 178 17.06 -20.05 -5.46
C ARG A 178 17.11 -21.57 -5.29
N ASN A 179 16.08 -22.15 -4.71
CA ASN A 179 15.96 -23.59 -4.48
C ASN A 179 15.51 -24.37 -5.75
N LYS A 180 15.48 -23.71 -6.92
CA LYS A 180 15.09 -24.30 -8.22
C LYS A 180 13.67 -24.88 -8.23
N GLN A 181 12.80 -24.38 -7.36
CA GLN A 181 11.39 -24.78 -7.32
C GLN A 181 10.54 -24.03 -8.34
N ALA A 182 11.07 -22.92 -8.90
CA ALA A 182 10.47 -22.19 -10.00
C ALA A 182 11.55 -21.64 -10.93
N GLN A 183 11.23 -21.53 -12.23
CA GLN A 183 12.09 -20.92 -13.23
C GLN A 183 11.87 -19.41 -13.34
N ILE A 184 10.70 -18.94 -12.94
CA ILE A 184 10.31 -17.52 -13.00
C ILE A 184 9.88 -17.12 -11.60
N GLY A 185 10.37 -15.97 -11.15
CA GLY A 185 9.90 -15.32 -9.92
C GLY A 185 9.13 -14.04 -10.22
N GLU A 186 7.94 -13.91 -9.64
CA GLU A 186 7.24 -12.65 -9.53
C GLU A 186 7.59 -12.02 -8.19
N ALA A 187 7.94 -10.75 -8.22
CA ALA A 187 8.14 -9.98 -6.99
C ALA A 187 7.83 -8.50 -7.22
N ASN A 188 7.58 -7.81 -6.12
CA ASN A 188 7.57 -6.36 -6.05
C ASN A 188 8.91 -5.84 -5.49
N GLU A 189 9.14 -4.54 -5.59
CA GLU A 189 10.28 -3.92 -4.94
C GLU A 189 10.09 -3.86 -3.40
N PRO A 190 11.14 -4.10 -2.59
CA PRO A 190 12.56 -4.16 -2.96
C PRO A 190 13.08 -5.56 -3.28
N TYR A 191 12.24 -6.59 -3.32
CA TYR A 191 12.66 -7.98 -3.49
C TYR A 191 13.18 -8.27 -4.90
N VAL A 192 12.69 -7.55 -5.93
CA VAL A 192 13.23 -7.63 -7.30
C VAL A 192 14.71 -7.26 -7.31
N THR A 193 15.04 -6.07 -6.84
CA THR A 193 16.42 -5.58 -6.73
C THR A 193 17.27 -6.52 -5.88
N GLN A 194 16.76 -6.99 -4.76
CA GLN A 194 17.48 -7.95 -3.90
C GLN A 194 17.84 -9.24 -4.63
N GLY A 195 16.92 -9.82 -5.39
CA GLY A 195 17.17 -11.04 -6.13
C GLY A 195 18.18 -10.86 -7.27
N VAL A 196 18.15 -9.70 -7.97
CA VAL A 196 19.15 -9.32 -8.97
C VAL A 196 20.54 -9.20 -8.33
N ARG A 197 20.65 -8.46 -7.22
CA ARG A 197 21.93 -8.26 -6.49
C ARG A 197 22.50 -9.55 -5.95
N GLN A 198 21.66 -10.47 -5.50
CA GLN A 198 22.08 -11.80 -5.04
C GLN A 198 22.38 -12.77 -6.20
N GLY A 199 22.17 -12.36 -7.45
CA GLY A 199 22.40 -13.18 -8.64
C GLY A 199 21.46 -14.38 -8.74
N ILE A 200 20.28 -14.33 -8.13
CA ILE A 200 19.27 -15.40 -8.16
C ILE A 200 18.53 -15.37 -9.50
N TRP A 201 18.23 -14.19 -9.98
CA TRP A 201 17.62 -13.93 -11.28
C TRP A 201 18.27 -12.73 -11.98
N GLY A 202 17.95 -12.55 -13.27
CA GLY A 202 18.32 -11.37 -14.04
C GLY A 202 17.39 -10.18 -13.79
N GLU A 203 17.66 -9.08 -14.51
CA GLU A 203 16.73 -7.95 -14.55
C GLU A 203 15.34 -8.42 -15.01
N PRO A 204 14.26 -7.75 -14.59
CA PRO A 204 12.90 -8.13 -14.99
C PRO A 204 12.77 -8.11 -16.52
N PHE A 205 12.33 -9.22 -17.08
CA PHE A 205 12.02 -9.32 -18.51
C PHE A 205 10.59 -8.87 -18.83
N LEU A 206 9.70 -8.87 -17.82
CA LEU A 206 8.33 -8.38 -17.93
C LEU A 206 8.07 -7.39 -16.79
N ASN A 207 7.87 -6.13 -17.17
CA ASN A 207 7.67 -4.98 -16.29
C ASN A 207 6.20 -4.57 -16.35
N ILE A 208 5.42 -4.96 -15.36
CA ILE A 208 3.98 -4.70 -15.34
C ILE A 208 3.61 -3.22 -15.24
N PRO A 209 4.34 -2.36 -14.49
CA PRO A 209 4.15 -0.91 -14.56
C PRO A 209 4.09 -0.35 -15.98
N GLN A 210 4.97 -0.82 -16.86
CA GLN A 210 5.05 -0.38 -18.25
C GLN A 210 4.05 -1.10 -19.16
N GLU A 211 3.82 -2.41 -18.91
CA GLU A 211 2.93 -3.25 -19.71
C GLU A 211 1.46 -2.84 -19.60
N LEU A 212 1.00 -2.55 -18.38
CA LEU A 212 -0.40 -2.23 -18.12
C LEU A 212 -0.68 -0.71 -18.01
N GLY A 213 0.36 0.12 -17.84
CA GLY A 213 0.21 1.56 -17.67
C GLY A 213 -0.54 1.96 -16.39
N PRO A 214 -1.44 2.97 -16.44
CA PRO A 214 -2.22 3.40 -15.28
C PRO A 214 -3.03 2.25 -14.70
N TYR A 215 -2.82 1.98 -13.40
CA TYR A 215 -3.44 0.87 -12.67
C TYR A 215 -3.67 1.30 -11.22
N ALA A 216 -4.90 1.28 -10.74
CA ALA A 216 -5.20 1.49 -9.32
C ALA A 216 -4.72 0.28 -8.51
N TYR A 217 -3.39 0.18 -8.30
CA TYR A 217 -2.75 -1.02 -7.78
C TYR A 217 -2.80 -1.13 -6.27
N SER A 218 -2.48 -0.02 -5.57
CA SER A 218 -2.60 0.00 -4.11
C SER A 218 -3.16 1.33 -3.64
N THR A 219 -4.36 1.25 -3.11
CA THR A 219 -5.12 2.35 -2.51
C THR A 219 -5.34 2.07 -1.03
N PHE A 220 -5.63 3.08 -0.24
CA PHE A 220 -6.12 2.89 1.13
C PHE A 220 -7.63 2.79 1.13
N ASN A 221 -8.12 1.71 1.72
CA ASN A 221 -9.50 1.28 1.65
C ASN A 221 -10.07 1.18 3.06
N VAL A 222 -11.18 1.87 3.29
CA VAL A 222 -11.87 1.93 4.60
C VAL A 222 -13.31 1.48 4.45
N ARG A 223 -13.96 1.12 5.57
CA ARG A 223 -15.39 0.85 5.57
C ARG A 223 -16.19 2.13 5.31
N LEU A 224 -17.28 2.03 4.56
CA LEU A 224 -18.20 3.14 4.37
C LEU A 224 -18.73 3.67 5.71
N GLU A 225 -18.99 2.77 6.66
CA GLU A 225 -19.38 3.12 8.03
C GLU A 225 -18.34 4.02 8.73
N THR A 226 -17.04 3.76 8.53
CA THR A 226 -15.95 4.59 9.07
C THR A 226 -15.97 6.00 8.47
N ILE A 227 -16.21 6.11 7.15
CA ILE A 227 -16.36 7.41 6.48
C ILE A 227 -17.52 8.20 7.09
N GLN A 228 -18.65 7.54 7.35
CA GLN A 228 -19.85 8.19 7.88
C GLN A 228 -19.72 8.61 9.35
N LYS A 229 -19.08 7.77 10.17
CA LYS A 229 -18.98 8.01 11.62
C LYS A 229 -17.78 8.86 12.02
N GLU A 230 -16.66 8.74 11.29
CA GLU A 230 -15.38 9.39 11.62
C GLU A 230 -14.77 10.09 10.40
N PRO A 231 -15.49 10.97 9.68
CA PRO A 231 -15.00 11.60 8.43
C PRO A 231 -13.72 12.41 8.65
N GLU A 232 -13.55 13.04 9.82
CA GLU A 232 -12.35 13.83 10.12
C GLU A 232 -11.12 12.94 10.37
N LEU A 233 -11.30 11.73 10.90
CA LEU A 233 -10.22 10.74 11.01
C LEU A 233 -9.74 10.33 9.60
N VAL A 234 -10.68 10.01 8.70
CA VAL A 234 -10.36 9.66 7.31
C VAL A 234 -9.66 10.83 6.61
N ARG A 235 -10.18 12.06 6.77
CA ARG A 235 -9.58 13.28 6.21
C ARG A 235 -8.16 13.52 6.71
N GLY A 236 -7.93 13.38 8.01
CA GLY A 236 -6.60 13.51 8.64
C GLY A 236 -5.63 12.47 8.09
N PHE A 237 -6.06 11.22 7.96
CA PHE A 237 -5.26 10.15 7.38
C PHE A 237 -4.91 10.43 5.90
N VAL A 238 -5.90 10.79 5.07
CA VAL A 238 -5.69 11.12 3.65
C VAL A 238 -4.73 12.31 3.51
N ARG A 239 -4.87 13.34 4.35
CA ARG A 239 -3.93 14.49 4.37
C ARG A 239 -2.50 14.06 4.65
N GLY A 240 -2.29 13.17 5.64
CA GLY A 240 -0.98 12.61 5.94
C GLY A 240 -0.39 11.85 4.75
N MET A 241 -1.19 11.05 4.08
CA MET A 241 -0.78 10.31 2.88
C MET A 241 -0.39 11.23 1.72
N VAL A 242 -1.17 12.27 1.43
CA VAL A 242 -0.86 13.27 0.38
C VAL A 242 0.45 14.00 0.71
N LYS A 243 0.70 14.35 1.99
CA LYS A 243 1.98 14.91 2.43
C LYS A 243 3.14 13.93 2.22
N GLY A 244 2.94 12.63 2.51
CA GLY A 244 3.93 11.56 2.30
C GLY A 244 4.30 11.38 0.82
N LEU A 245 3.30 11.38 -0.07
CA LEU A 245 3.51 11.35 -1.52
C LEU A 245 4.30 12.56 -2.00
N LYS A 246 3.88 13.76 -1.62
CA LYS A 246 4.59 15.01 -1.99
C LYS A 246 6.04 15.03 -1.49
N PHE A 247 6.27 14.54 -0.27
CA PHE A 247 7.61 14.44 0.31
C PHE A 247 8.50 13.51 -0.51
N LEU A 248 8.00 12.32 -0.87
CA LEU A 248 8.73 11.33 -1.67
C LEU A 248 9.25 11.92 -2.98
N TYR A 249 8.40 12.65 -3.69
CA TYR A 249 8.79 13.28 -4.97
C TYR A 249 9.79 14.43 -4.80
N GLY A 250 9.77 15.13 -3.67
CA GLY A 250 10.69 16.26 -3.40
C GLY A 250 11.99 15.88 -2.69
N ASN A 251 12.08 14.67 -2.09
CA ASN A 251 13.18 14.35 -1.16
C ASN A 251 13.61 12.87 -1.33
N LYS A 252 14.11 12.52 -2.52
CA LYS A 252 14.43 11.13 -2.88
C LYS A 252 15.49 10.51 -1.96
N ASP A 253 16.57 11.24 -1.64
CA ASP A 253 17.66 10.72 -0.80
C ASP A 253 17.17 10.47 0.63
N GLU A 254 16.44 11.42 1.23
CA GLU A 254 15.88 11.23 2.57
C GLU A 254 14.83 10.11 2.58
N SER A 255 14.10 9.91 1.49
CA SER A 255 13.17 8.81 1.33
C SER A 255 13.88 7.45 1.31
N ALA A 256 15.09 7.36 0.73
CA ALA A 256 15.92 6.17 0.80
C ALA A 256 16.39 5.88 2.24
N GLU A 257 16.75 6.90 3.01
CA GLU A 257 17.11 6.75 4.42
C GLU A 257 15.91 6.30 5.28
N ILE A 258 14.70 6.78 4.98
CA ILE A 258 13.48 6.30 5.63
C ILE A 258 13.21 4.85 5.25
N ALA A 259 13.38 4.49 3.96
CA ALA A 259 13.27 3.11 3.50
C ALA A 259 14.29 2.20 4.22
N LYS A 260 15.51 2.67 4.47
CA LYS A 260 16.53 1.91 5.23
C LYS A 260 16.09 1.55 6.65
N LYS A 261 15.28 2.41 7.30
CA LYS A 261 14.72 2.10 8.62
C LYS A 261 13.65 1.00 8.55
N GLN A 262 12.94 0.90 7.44
CA GLN A 262 11.95 -0.17 7.20
C GLN A 262 12.59 -1.48 6.75
N PHE A 263 13.72 -1.41 6.04
CA PHE A 263 14.46 -2.56 5.53
C PHE A 263 15.90 -2.58 6.08
N PRO A 264 16.09 -2.78 7.40
CA PRO A 264 17.38 -2.59 8.06
C PRO A 264 18.47 -3.57 7.59
N THR A 265 18.10 -4.73 7.07
CA THR A 265 19.04 -5.73 6.55
C THR A 265 19.48 -5.48 5.11
N MET A 266 18.78 -4.61 4.36
CA MET A 266 19.07 -4.31 2.97
C MET A 266 20.12 -3.19 2.85
N PRO A 267 21.15 -3.34 2.01
CA PRO A 267 22.10 -2.26 1.72
C PRO A 267 21.39 -1.00 1.22
N ILE A 268 21.88 0.18 1.62
CA ILE A 268 21.27 1.45 1.17
C ILE A 268 21.34 1.62 -0.36
N GLU A 269 22.41 1.09 -0.99
CA GLU A 269 22.58 1.14 -2.44
C GLU A 269 21.51 0.32 -3.18
N ASP A 270 21.06 -0.79 -2.60
CA ASP A 270 19.97 -1.60 -3.16
C ASP A 270 18.62 -0.87 -3.01
N LEU A 271 18.42 -0.16 -1.90
CA LEU A 271 17.23 0.68 -1.71
C LEU A 271 17.21 1.87 -2.67
N LYS A 272 18.35 2.52 -2.90
CA LYS A 272 18.44 3.58 -3.91
C LYS A 272 18.12 3.03 -5.32
N ALA A 273 18.67 1.88 -5.70
CA ALA A 273 18.36 1.24 -6.97
C ALA A 273 16.86 0.87 -7.09
N THR A 274 16.25 0.40 -5.99
CA THR A 274 14.81 0.16 -5.88
C THR A 274 14.00 1.43 -6.14
N LEU A 275 14.38 2.55 -5.52
CA LEU A 275 13.71 3.83 -5.73
C LEU A 275 13.90 4.33 -7.16
N ASP A 276 15.10 4.18 -7.73
CA ASP A 276 15.39 4.57 -9.12
C ASP A 276 14.47 3.85 -10.10
N ARG A 277 14.32 2.54 -9.98
CA ARG A 277 13.39 1.74 -10.79
C ARG A 277 11.95 2.21 -10.58
N SER A 278 11.53 2.37 -9.33
CA SER A 278 10.15 2.78 -9.00
C SER A 278 9.81 4.16 -9.56
N PHE A 279 10.74 5.10 -9.54
CA PHE A 279 10.57 6.43 -10.18
C PHE A 279 10.53 6.33 -11.70
N ALA A 280 11.41 5.54 -12.31
CA ALA A 280 11.43 5.33 -13.76
C ALA A 280 10.11 4.72 -14.26
N ASP A 281 9.53 3.83 -13.49
CA ASP A 281 8.24 3.18 -13.76
C ASP A 281 7.03 4.03 -13.34
N GLN A 282 7.22 5.24 -12.80
CA GLN A 282 6.16 6.12 -12.30
C GLN A 282 5.23 5.40 -11.32
N LEU A 283 5.81 4.61 -10.42
CA LEU A 283 5.08 3.67 -9.58
C LEU A 283 4.06 4.34 -8.67
N TRP A 284 4.46 5.43 -8.00
CA TRP A 284 3.63 6.09 -6.99
C TRP A 284 2.67 7.11 -7.57
N SER A 285 1.51 7.24 -6.95
CA SER A 285 0.60 8.35 -7.22
C SER A 285 1.28 9.69 -6.95
N LYS A 286 1.03 10.67 -7.81
CA LYS A 286 1.62 12.01 -7.64
C LYS A 286 0.84 12.88 -6.63
N ASP A 287 -0.44 12.63 -6.50
CA ASP A 287 -1.36 13.51 -5.77
C ASP A 287 -2.41 12.77 -4.91
N GLY A 288 -2.38 11.45 -4.89
CA GLY A 288 -3.31 10.62 -4.15
C GLY A 288 -4.63 10.33 -4.89
N MET A 289 -4.84 10.87 -6.10
CA MET A 289 -6.03 10.59 -6.88
C MET A 289 -6.00 9.19 -7.49
N ILE A 290 -7.16 8.56 -7.56
CA ILE A 290 -7.39 7.33 -8.33
C ILE A 290 -8.10 7.75 -9.61
N SER A 291 -7.46 7.58 -10.78
CA SER A 291 -8.10 7.92 -12.04
C SER A 291 -9.11 6.85 -12.46
N ARG A 292 -10.14 7.26 -13.22
CA ARG A 292 -11.11 6.32 -13.81
C ARG A 292 -10.42 5.35 -14.78
N GLU A 293 -9.36 5.78 -15.47
CA GLU A 293 -8.54 4.95 -16.33
C GLU A 293 -7.81 3.86 -15.53
N ALA A 294 -7.18 4.23 -14.40
CA ALA A 294 -6.49 3.29 -13.54
C ALA A 294 -7.44 2.23 -12.96
N TRP A 295 -8.68 2.61 -12.59
CA TRP A 295 -9.70 1.63 -12.20
C TRP A 295 -10.16 0.75 -13.36
N LYS A 296 -10.33 1.33 -14.56
CA LYS A 296 -10.70 0.55 -15.76
C LYS A 296 -9.69 -0.56 -16.02
N THR A 297 -8.39 -0.28 -15.90
CA THR A 297 -7.32 -1.29 -16.03
C THR A 297 -7.44 -2.35 -14.95
N ALA A 298 -7.57 -1.97 -13.68
CA ALA A 298 -7.69 -2.91 -12.55
C ALA A 298 -8.94 -3.81 -12.70
N SER A 299 -10.08 -3.22 -13.06
CA SER A 299 -11.33 -3.96 -13.29
C SER A 299 -11.19 -4.94 -14.47
N ALA A 300 -10.56 -4.51 -15.58
CA ALA A 300 -10.33 -5.36 -16.74
C ALA A 300 -9.47 -6.57 -16.39
N VAL A 301 -8.45 -6.40 -15.56
CA VAL A 301 -7.57 -7.49 -15.10
C VAL A 301 -8.36 -8.53 -14.31
N VAL A 302 -9.10 -8.14 -13.27
CA VAL A 302 -9.80 -9.13 -12.42
C VAL A 302 -10.99 -9.76 -13.09
N ARG A 303 -11.63 -9.07 -14.02
CA ARG A 303 -12.70 -9.63 -14.87
C ARG A 303 -12.13 -10.55 -15.95
N GLY A 304 -11.05 -10.13 -16.61
CA GLY A 304 -10.36 -10.93 -17.61
C GLY A 304 -9.74 -12.21 -17.03
N ALA A 305 -9.33 -12.19 -15.77
CA ALA A 305 -8.86 -13.35 -15.03
C ALA A 305 -10.01 -14.27 -14.51
N ASP A 306 -11.27 -13.95 -14.78
CA ASP A 306 -12.47 -14.66 -14.31
C ASP A 306 -12.64 -14.66 -12.76
N ILE A 307 -12.02 -13.73 -12.06
CA ILE A 307 -12.07 -13.61 -10.59
C ILE A 307 -13.28 -12.79 -10.16
N LEU A 308 -13.52 -11.65 -10.81
CA LEU A 308 -14.70 -10.81 -10.60
C LEU A 308 -15.71 -11.03 -11.74
N LYS A 309 -16.92 -11.45 -11.39
CA LYS A 309 -17.98 -11.76 -12.37
C LYS A 309 -18.93 -10.60 -12.63
N THR A 310 -19.04 -9.70 -11.64
CA THR A 310 -19.92 -8.53 -11.70
C THR A 310 -19.15 -7.30 -12.16
N ASP A 311 -19.83 -6.42 -12.88
CA ASP A 311 -19.30 -5.09 -13.14
C ASP A 311 -19.57 -4.19 -11.93
N VAL A 312 -18.54 -3.52 -11.43
CA VAL A 312 -18.63 -2.60 -10.30
C VAL A 312 -18.10 -1.25 -10.74
N GLY A 313 -18.96 -0.25 -10.64
CA GLY A 313 -18.64 1.10 -11.06
C GLY A 313 -17.62 1.78 -10.16
N TYR A 314 -16.86 2.72 -10.72
CA TYR A 314 -15.87 3.53 -10.00
C TYR A 314 -16.47 4.17 -8.74
N ASP A 315 -17.58 4.89 -8.87
CA ASP A 315 -18.19 5.66 -7.79
C ASP A 315 -18.83 4.78 -6.69
N GLU A 316 -18.94 3.47 -6.94
CA GLU A 316 -19.47 2.51 -5.98
C GLU A 316 -18.43 2.07 -4.94
N ILE A 317 -17.13 2.19 -5.25
CA ILE A 317 -16.04 1.65 -4.43
C ILE A 317 -14.87 2.61 -4.23
N ILE A 318 -14.91 3.79 -4.84
CA ILE A 318 -13.88 4.83 -4.76
C ILE A 318 -14.54 6.14 -4.36
N ASP A 319 -13.95 6.83 -3.37
CA ASP A 319 -14.38 8.14 -2.89
C ASP A 319 -13.19 9.11 -2.86
N MET A 320 -13.10 9.95 -3.88
CA MET A 320 -12.01 10.94 -4.01
C MET A 320 -12.30 12.28 -3.34
N SER A 321 -13.47 12.46 -2.73
CA SER A 321 -13.88 13.73 -2.11
C SER A 321 -12.88 14.24 -1.06
N PHE A 322 -12.26 13.33 -0.33
CA PHE A 322 -11.22 13.67 0.66
C PHE A 322 -9.97 14.25 0.00
N VAL A 323 -9.45 13.61 -1.04
CA VAL A 323 -8.27 14.09 -1.78
C VAL A 323 -8.58 15.43 -2.46
N GLU A 324 -9.72 15.54 -3.12
CA GLU A 324 -10.17 16.76 -3.79
C GLU A 324 -10.28 17.94 -2.81
N SER A 325 -10.86 17.72 -1.63
CA SER A 325 -10.99 18.76 -0.60
C SER A 325 -9.62 19.23 -0.06
N ILE A 326 -8.64 18.33 0.05
CA ILE A 326 -7.29 18.65 0.49
C ILE A 326 -6.54 19.46 -0.58
N ARG A 327 -6.69 19.09 -1.84
CA ARG A 327 -6.10 19.83 -2.98
C ARG A 327 -6.66 21.24 -3.13
N ALA A 328 -7.96 21.41 -2.92
CA ALA A 328 -8.60 22.73 -2.98
C ALA A 328 -8.18 23.68 -1.83
N SER A 329 -7.59 23.14 -0.76
CA SER A 329 -7.14 23.90 0.42
C SER A 329 -5.64 24.22 0.41
N GLN A 330 -4.88 23.78 -0.59
CA GLN A 330 -3.45 24.06 -0.80
C GLN A 330 -3.23 25.21 -1.78
#